data_ca11191b3901759c29e4cceec6d9ffdf
#
_entry.id   ca11191b3901759c29e4cceec6d9ffdf
#
_cell.length_a   1.000
_cell.length_b   1.000
_cell.length_c   1.000
_cell.angle_alpha   90.00
_cell.angle_beta   90.00
_cell.angle_gamma   90.00
#
_symmetry.space_group_name_H-M   'P 1'
#
loop_
_entity.id
_entity.type
_entity.pdbx_description
1 polymer ?
#
loop_
_entity_poly.entity_id
_entity_poly.type
_entity_poly.pdbx_seq_one_letter_code
_entity_poly.pdbx_strand_id
1 'polypeptide(L)'
;MHIRELRALLGITQNEFAERYHIPFRTVQNWETGVRNPPEYILNLLTDRVHSELINRKTSVLPEHDPKKKDLPKRSDFIGATAWLKAVLDCIGEPVVFALDEALMCQNRFGGRSDEFIVWIYGSDHAARFNGVVVLGNHISPMNVQQRNGLSFTDFNRTISDALANESLLDMQGITEAVSRYYYANGESFEGISVAPEYQERFEQLAVEAIDYYRD
;
A
#
# COMPACT_ATOMS: atom_id res chain seq x y z
N MET A 1 -6.67 13.00 12.87
CA MET A 1 -6.46 13.89 11.70
C MET A 1 -7.78 14.59 11.38
N HIS A 2 -7.78 15.88 10.96
CA HIS A 2 -8.99 16.63 10.65
C HIS A 2 -9.12 16.82 9.14
N ILE A 3 -10.35 17.04 8.63
CA ILE A 3 -10.61 17.26 7.19
C ILE A 3 -9.76 18.40 6.61
N ARG A 4 -9.55 19.46 7.38
CA ARG A 4 -8.67 20.58 6.98
C ARG A 4 -7.23 20.14 6.75
N GLU A 5 -6.70 19.23 7.57
CA GLU A 5 -5.35 18.70 7.43
C GLU A 5 -5.23 17.82 6.18
N LEU A 6 -6.22 16.95 5.93
CA LEU A 6 -6.28 16.12 4.73
C LEU A 6 -6.30 16.97 3.45
N ARG A 7 -7.11 18.02 3.44
CA ARG A 7 -7.17 18.94 2.31
C ARG A 7 -5.86 19.72 2.11
N ALA A 8 -5.24 20.15 3.20
CA ALA A 8 -3.96 20.85 3.16
C ALA A 8 -2.83 19.96 2.58
N LEU A 9 -2.82 18.67 2.89
CA LEU A 9 -1.89 17.69 2.32
C LEU A 9 -2.01 17.61 0.78
N LEU A 10 -3.22 17.74 0.25
CA LEU A 10 -3.47 17.74 -1.19
C LEU A 10 -3.18 19.09 -1.86
N GLY A 11 -3.07 20.18 -1.09
CA GLY A 11 -2.88 21.54 -1.60
C GLY A 11 -4.08 22.09 -2.36
N ILE A 12 -5.32 21.63 -2.07
CA ILE A 12 -6.54 21.99 -2.79
C ILE A 12 -7.49 22.84 -1.95
N THR A 13 -8.45 23.52 -2.61
CA THR A 13 -9.49 24.32 -1.96
C THR A 13 -10.60 23.43 -1.37
N GLN A 14 -11.45 24.01 -0.50
CA GLN A 14 -12.64 23.31 0.05
C GLN A 14 -13.60 22.85 -1.05
N ASN A 15 -13.75 23.65 -2.11
CA ASN A 15 -14.61 23.31 -3.23
C ASN A 15 -14.07 22.13 -4.02
N GLU A 16 -12.78 22.16 -4.36
CA GLU A 16 -12.11 21.06 -5.04
C GLU A 16 -12.12 19.76 -4.22
N PHE A 17 -11.98 19.87 -2.87
CA PHE A 17 -12.11 18.71 -1.98
C PHE A 17 -13.53 18.14 -2.00
N ALA A 18 -14.54 19.00 -1.94
CA ALA A 18 -15.95 18.63 -1.99
C ALA A 18 -16.30 17.92 -3.31
N GLU A 19 -15.88 18.47 -4.45
CA GLU A 19 -16.09 17.89 -5.77
C GLU A 19 -15.36 16.54 -5.93
N ARG A 20 -14.08 16.47 -5.54
CA ARG A 20 -13.24 15.29 -5.68
C ARG A 20 -13.76 14.07 -4.92
N TYR A 21 -14.26 14.30 -3.70
CA TYR A 21 -14.75 13.21 -2.83
C TYR A 21 -16.27 13.08 -2.83
N HIS A 22 -16.96 13.78 -3.75
CA HIS A 22 -18.42 13.78 -3.88
C HIS A 22 -19.16 14.08 -2.57
N ILE A 23 -18.58 15.02 -1.79
CA ILE A 23 -19.13 15.47 -0.51
C ILE A 23 -19.78 16.85 -0.74
N PRO A 24 -21.01 17.09 -0.27
CA PRO A 24 -21.60 18.43 -0.38
C PRO A 24 -20.69 19.50 0.23
N PHE A 25 -20.42 20.58 -0.49
CA PHE A 25 -19.52 21.66 -0.05
C PHE A 25 -19.84 22.17 1.36
N ARG A 26 -21.13 22.35 1.66
CA ARG A 26 -21.58 22.76 2.99
C ARG A 26 -21.18 21.76 4.09
N THR A 27 -21.12 20.50 3.76
CA THR A 27 -20.68 19.44 4.70
C THR A 27 -19.21 19.57 5.01
N VAL A 28 -18.36 19.79 3.98
CA VAL A 28 -16.92 20.03 4.16
C VAL A 28 -16.69 21.27 5.04
N GLN A 29 -17.40 22.37 4.76
CA GLN A 29 -17.32 23.58 5.59
C GLN A 29 -17.69 23.31 7.06
N ASN A 30 -18.78 22.59 7.30
CA ASN A 30 -19.25 22.28 8.65
C ASN A 30 -18.22 21.41 9.40
N TRP A 31 -17.58 20.48 8.74
CA TRP A 31 -16.54 19.62 9.32
C TRP A 31 -15.26 20.42 9.63
N GLU A 32 -14.82 21.30 8.73
CA GLU A 32 -13.62 22.12 8.96
C GLU A 32 -13.81 23.22 10.01
N THR A 33 -15.03 23.70 10.20
CA THR A 33 -15.37 24.74 11.20
C THR A 33 -15.78 24.14 12.55
N GLY A 34 -15.89 22.79 12.63
CA GLY A 34 -16.30 22.13 13.87
C GLY A 34 -17.78 22.23 14.22
N VAL A 35 -18.62 22.78 13.31
CA VAL A 35 -20.09 22.82 13.48
C VAL A 35 -20.67 21.40 13.56
N ARG A 36 -20.06 20.47 12.82
CA ARG A 36 -20.32 19.04 12.90
C ARG A 36 -19.01 18.28 12.73
N ASN A 37 -18.88 17.13 13.38
CA ASN A 37 -17.76 16.24 13.13
C ASN A 37 -18.15 15.20 12.08
N PRO A 38 -17.24 14.82 11.16
CA PRO A 38 -17.47 13.68 10.31
C PRO A 38 -17.58 12.41 11.18
N PRO A 39 -18.43 11.43 10.80
CA PRO A 39 -18.39 10.11 11.40
C PRO A 39 -16.96 9.52 11.28
N GLU A 40 -16.53 8.80 12.30
CA GLU A 40 -15.16 8.28 12.38
C GLU A 40 -14.80 7.42 11.16
N TYR A 41 -15.72 6.57 10.70
CA TYR A 41 -15.51 5.73 9.51
C TYR A 41 -15.32 6.57 8.24
N ILE A 42 -16.03 7.71 8.08
CA ILE A 42 -15.83 8.62 6.95
C ILE A 42 -14.46 9.28 7.03
N LEU A 43 -14.05 9.69 8.23
CA LEU A 43 -12.73 10.30 8.41
C LEU A 43 -11.61 9.32 8.06
N ASN A 44 -11.74 8.06 8.47
CA ASN A 44 -10.80 7.00 8.15
C ASN A 44 -10.75 6.74 6.63
N LEU A 45 -11.90 6.59 5.97
CA LEU A 45 -11.99 6.41 4.51
C LEU A 45 -11.33 7.57 3.74
N LEU A 46 -11.62 8.82 4.15
CA LEU A 46 -11.02 9.99 3.51
C LEU A 46 -9.52 10.07 3.77
N THR A 47 -9.08 9.70 4.94
CA THR A 47 -7.65 9.64 5.29
C THR A 47 -6.92 8.64 4.38
N ASP A 48 -7.44 7.43 4.27
CA ASP A 48 -6.86 6.38 3.41
C ASP A 48 -6.87 6.79 1.93
N ARG A 49 -7.96 7.43 1.48
CA ARG A 49 -8.09 7.92 0.12
C ARG A 49 -7.08 9.03 -0.21
N VAL A 50 -6.98 10.05 0.65
CA VAL A 50 -6.03 11.16 0.49
C VAL A 50 -4.60 10.63 0.49
N HIS A 51 -4.27 9.72 1.39
CA HIS A 51 -2.94 9.12 1.42
C HIS A 51 -2.65 8.32 0.15
N SER A 52 -3.59 7.52 -0.35
CA SER A 52 -3.44 6.80 -1.62
C SER A 52 -3.19 7.76 -2.79
N GLU A 53 -3.92 8.88 -2.87
CA GLU A 53 -3.70 9.88 -3.92
C GLU A 53 -2.35 10.58 -3.83
N LEU A 54 -1.86 10.85 -2.62
CA LEU A 54 -0.53 11.44 -2.42
C LEU A 54 0.59 10.46 -2.82
N ILE A 55 0.39 9.18 -2.55
CA ILE A 55 1.26 8.08 -2.98
C ILE A 55 1.33 8.06 -4.51
N ASN A 56 0.21 8.00 -5.19
CA ASN A 56 0.14 7.97 -6.65
C ASN A 56 0.81 9.19 -7.31
N ARG A 57 0.83 10.34 -6.64
CA ARG A 57 1.56 11.54 -7.11
C ARG A 57 3.08 11.43 -6.88
N LYS A 58 3.52 10.77 -5.82
CA LYS A 58 4.95 10.61 -5.49
C LYS A 58 5.61 9.43 -6.22
N THR A 59 4.84 8.41 -6.58
CA THR A 59 5.35 7.12 -7.05
C THR A 59 5.26 6.92 -8.56
N SER A 60 5.15 7.97 -9.36
CA SER A 60 5.08 7.84 -10.82
C SER A 60 6.34 7.27 -11.48
N VAL A 61 7.45 7.18 -10.75
CA VAL A 61 8.74 6.62 -11.23
C VAL A 61 9.45 5.94 -10.07
N LEU A 62 9.98 4.74 -10.30
CA LEU A 62 10.85 4.05 -9.33
C LEU A 62 12.11 4.89 -9.05
N PRO A 63 12.59 4.92 -7.80
CA PRO A 63 13.76 5.70 -7.45
C PRO A 63 15.02 5.16 -8.15
N GLU A 64 15.75 6.05 -8.83
CA GLU A 64 17.08 5.73 -9.32
C GLU A 64 18.08 5.61 -8.17
N HIS A 65 19.14 4.84 -8.39
CA HIS A 65 20.22 4.72 -7.41
C HIS A 65 20.94 6.07 -7.23
N ASP A 66 20.95 6.58 -6.00
CA ASP A 66 21.65 7.79 -5.60
C ASP A 66 22.89 7.43 -4.77
N PRO A 67 24.12 7.72 -5.25
CA PRO A 67 25.34 7.37 -4.54
C PRO A 67 25.51 8.09 -3.18
N LYS A 68 24.67 9.09 -2.88
CA LYS A 68 24.65 9.80 -1.59
C LYS A 68 23.77 9.08 -0.55
N LYS A 69 22.92 8.17 -0.98
CA LYS A 69 22.06 7.37 -0.10
C LYS A 69 22.79 6.11 0.34
N LYS A 70 22.33 5.54 1.45
CA LYS A 70 22.81 4.23 1.94
C LYS A 70 22.14 3.10 1.16
N ASP A 71 22.90 2.05 0.88
CA ASP A 71 22.31 0.83 0.30
C ASP A 71 21.70 -0.05 1.39
N LEU A 72 20.63 -0.73 1.03
CA LEU A 72 20.05 -1.80 1.84
C LEU A 72 20.85 -3.11 1.68
N PRO A 73 20.73 -4.05 2.65
CA PRO A 73 21.24 -5.40 2.49
C PRO A 73 20.67 -6.07 1.23
N LYS A 74 21.52 -6.72 0.43
CA LYS A 74 21.09 -7.40 -0.79
C LYS A 74 20.32 -8.67 -0.43
N ARG A 75 19.20 -8.92 -1.10
CA ARG A 75 18.39 -10.12 -0.87
C ARG A 75 19.17 -11.42 -1.12
N SER A 76 20.07 -11.42 -2.10
CA SER A 76 20.95 -12.56 -2.44
C SER A 76 21.85 -13.02 -1.28
N ASP A 77 22.11 -12.16 -0.31
CA ASP A 77 22.98 -12.46 0.83
C ASP A 77 22.27 -13.25 1.94
N PHE A 78 20.95 -13.50 1.78
CA PHE A 78 20.12 -14.13 2.82
C PHE A 78 19.37 -15.35 2.31
N ILE A 79 19.23 -16.35 3.20
CA ILE A 79 18.39 -17.52 2.95
C ILE A 79 16.96 -17.19 3.44
N GLY A 80 16.08 -16.93 2.47
CA GLY A 80 14.66 -16.64 2.69
C GLY A 80 14.34 -15.17 2.98
N ALA A 81 13.13 -14.79 2.60
CA ALA A 81 12.65 -13.41 2.68
C ALA A 81 12.64 -12.85 4.11
N THR A 82 12.24 -13.66 5.09
CA THR A 82 12.15 -13.19 6.49
C THR A 82 13.49 -12.73 7.05
N ALA A 83 14.59 -13.46 6.75
CA ALA A 83 15.92 -13.09 7.22
C ALA A 83 16.40 -11.79 6.57
N TRP A 84 16.16 -11.64 5.28
CA TRP A 84 16.47 -10.42 4.54
C TRP A 84 15.67 -9.22 5.06
N LEU A 85 14.33 -9.34 5.20
CA LEU A 85 13.48 -8.26 5.67
C LEU A 85 13.81 -7.81 7.11
N LYS A 86 14.27 -8.72 7.97
CA LYS A 86 14.81 -8.36 9.29
C LYS A 86 16.07 -7.53 9.17
N ALA A 87 17.00 -7.92 8.31
CA ALA A 87 18.21 -7.14 8.09
C ALA A 87 17.92 -5.76 7.48
N VAL A 88 16.92 -5.65 6.59
CA VAL A 88 16.42 -4.38 6.07
C VAL A 88 15.86 -3.52 7.21
N LEU A 89 15.01 -4.10 8.07
CA LEU A 89 14.42 -3.40 9.22
C LEU A 89 15.51 -2.89 10.18
N ASP A 90 16.48 -3.72 10.50
CA ASP A 90 17.62 -3.35 11.35
C ASP A 90 18.47 -2.25 10.71
N CYS A 91 18.66 -2.29 9.39
CA CYS A 91 19.39 -1.27 8.65
C CYS A 91 18.66 0.09 8.64
N ILE A 92 17.34 0.09 8.46
CA ILE A 92 16.51 1.30 8.53
C ILE A 92 16.54 1.88 9.95
N GLY A 93 16.51 1.04 10.98
CA GLY A 93 16.68 1.41 12.39
C GLY A 93 15.44 2.06 13.01
N GLU A 94 14.30 1.96 12.38
CA GLU A 94 13.01 2.42 12.90
C GLU A 94 11.86 1.47 12.48
N PRO A 95 10.74 1.44 13.22
CA PRO A 95 9.59 0.61 12.86
C PRO A 95 9.02 1.02 11.50
N VAL A 96 8.85 0.04 10.62
CA VAL A 96 8.17 0.20 9.33
C VAL A 96 7.14 -0.92 9.16
N VAL A 97 6.16 -0.71 8.28
CA VAL A 97 5.22 -1.72 7.83
C VAL A 97 5.54 -2.06 6.39
N PHE A 98 6.00 -3.26 6.12
CA PHE A 98 6.26 -3.73 4.76
C PHE A 98 4.97 -3.83 3.96
N ALA A 99 5.03 -3.45 2.68
CA ALA A 99 3.90 -3.38 1.77
C ALA A 99 4.18 -4.17 0.49
N LEU A 100 3.18 -4.33 -0.36
CA LEU A 100 3.29 -4.91 -1.70
C LEU A 100 4.02 -6.26 -1.70
N ASP A 101 5.10 -6.38 -2.47
CA ASP A 101 5.86 -7.63 -2.64
C ASP A 101 6.38 -8.17 -1.31
N GLU A 102 6.90 -7.30 -0.44
CA GLU A 102 7.42 -7.67 0.88
C GLU A 102 6.29 -8.18 1.78
N ALA A 103 5.11 -7.56 1.73
CA ALA A 103 3.94 -8.03 2.47
C ALA A 103 3.48 -9.39 1.97
N LEU A 104 3.42 -9.60 0.65
CA LEU A 104 3.07 -10.90 0.06
C LEU A 104 4.10 -11.99 0.40
N MET A 105 5.38 -11.64 0.48
CA MET A 105 6.42 -12.57 0.97
C MET A 105 6.17 -12.96 2.42
N CYS A 106 5.85 -12.00 3.31
CA CYS A 106 5.51 -12.26 4.71
C CYS A 106 4.26 -13.14 4.85
N GLN A 107 3.33 -13.04 3.90
CA GLN A 107 2.10 -13.83 3.83
C GLN A 107 2.31 -15.21 3.18
N ASN A 108 3.50 -15.53 2.64
CA ASN A 108 3.80 -16.71 1.81
C ASN A 108 2.92 -16.80 0.54
N ARG A 109 2.61 -15.66 -0.06
CA ARG A 109 1.74 -15.57 -1.25
C ARG A 109 2.45 -15.05 -2.49
N PHE A 110 3.70 -14.59 -2.36
CA PHE A 110 4.47 -14.04 -3.48
C PHE A 110 5.30 -15.14 -4.16
N GLY A 111 5.06 -15.34 -5.44
CA GLY A 111 5.83 -16.24 -6.32
C GLY A 111 6.56 -15.51 -7.44
N GLY A 112 6.26 -14.19 -7.64
CA GLY A 112 6.88 -13.37 -8.65
C GLY A 112 8.34 -13.01 -8.35
N ARG A 113 8.99 -12.32 -9.28
CA ARG A 113 10.31 -11.70 -9.06
C ARG A 113 10.08 -10.33 -8.44
N SER A 114 10.42 -10.16 -7.15
CA SER A 114 10.58 -8.81 -6.65
C SER A 114 11.81 -8.18 -7.29
N ASP A 115 11.73 -6.90 -7.61
CA ASP A 115 12.93 -6.14 -7.92
C ASP A 115 13.83 -6.16 -6.68
N GLU A 116 15.04 -6.73 -6.80
CA GLU A 116 15.98 -6.82 -5.68
C GLU A 116 16.41 -5.45 -5.13
N PHE A 117 16.09 -4.39 -5.85
CA PHE A 117 16.48 -3.03 -5.54
C PHE A 117 15.37 -2.18 -4.90
N ILE A 118 14.14 -2.67 -4.87
CA ILE A 118 12.99 -1.90 -4.36
C ILE A 118 12.41 -2.58 -3.12
N VAL A 119 12.13 -1.78 -2.09
CA VAL A 119 11.44 -2.19 -0.86
C VAL A 119 10.32 -1.20 -0.59
N TRP A 120 9.10 -1.70 -0.55
CA TRP A 120 7.90 -0.91 -0.35
C TRP A 120 7.50 -0.91 1.12
N ILE A 121 7.33 0.27 1.70
CA ILE A 121 6.99 0.41 3.12
C ILE A 121 5.98 1.53 3.38
N TYR A 122 5.30 1.41 4.52
CA TYR A 122 4.73 2.52 5.27
C TYR A 122 5.68 2.85 6.42
N GLY A 123 6.03 4.12 6.59
CA GLY A 123 6.97 4.55 7.61
C GLY A 123 7.32 6.03 7.47
N SER A 124 8.29 6.49 8.24
CA SER A 124 8.72 7.88 8.17
C SER A 124 9.53 8.19 6.90
N ASP A 125 9.61 9.47 6.52
CA ASP A 125 10.46 9.95 5.42
C ASP A 125 11.97 9.67 5.66
N HIS A 126 12.34 9.33 6.90
CA HIS A 126 13.68 8.92 7.23
C HIS A 126 14.14 7.66 6.49
N ALA A 127 13.23 6.71 6.29
CA ALA A 127 13.53 5.51 5.53
C ALA A 127 13.82 5.80 4.03
N ALA A 128 13.31 6.89 3.48
CA ALA A 128 13.57 7.30 2.09
C ALA A 128 15.05 7.72 1.81
N ARG A 129 15.90 7.80 2.83
CA ARG A 129 17.34 8.01 2.70
C ARG A 129 18.14 6.78 2.28
N PHE A 130 17.49 5.64 2.19
CA PHE A 130 18.08 4.42 1.66
C PHE A 130 17.76 4.27 0.18
N ASN A 131 18.72 3.75 -0.59
CA ASN A 131 18.49 3.37 -1.98
C ASN A 131 17.45 2.27 -2.06
N GLY A 132 16.56 2.37 -3.04
CA GLY A 132 15.55 1.37 -3.31
C GLY A 132 14.37 1.38 -2.32
N VAL A 133 14.32 2.26 -1.32
CA VAL A 133 13.14 2.36 -0.44
C VAL A 133 12.11 3.29 -1.05
N VAL A 134 10.88 2.78 -1.18
CA VAL A 134 9.70 3.55 -1.55
C VAL A 134 8.74 3.63 -0.36
N VAL A 135 8.54 4.84 0.15
CA VAL A 135 7.61 5.11 1.25
C VAL A 135 6.24 5.38 0.66
N LEU A 136 5.32 4.45 0.79
CA LEU A 136 3.92 4.58 0.35
C LEU A 136 3.14 5.60 1.18
N GLY A 137 3.51 5.80 2.43
CA GLY A 137 2.91 6.79 3.31
C GLY A 137 3.49 6.73 4.71
N ASN A 138 3.28 7.83 5.46
CA ASN A 138 3.80 7.95 6.83
C ASN A 138 2.85 7.34 7.87
N HIS A 139 1.67 6.90 7.44
CA HIS A 139 0.65 6.33 8.31
C HIS A 139 -0.13 5.23 7.58
N ILE A 140 -0.47 4.18 8.33
CA ILE A 140 -1.40 3.12 7.92
C ILE A 140 -2.28 2.75 9.12
N SER A 141 -3.55 2.46 8.87
CA SER A 141 -4.46 1.99 9.91
C SER A 141 -3.95 0.69 10.54
N PRO A 142 -3.90 0.56 11.88
CA PRO A 142 -3.54 -0.69 12.55
C PRO A 142 -4.41 -1.89 12.12
N MET A 143 -5.64 -1.65 11.67
CA MET A 143 -6.55 -2.70 11.17
C MET A 143 -6.03 -3.37 9.90
N ASN A 144 -5.21 -2.66 9.12
CA ASN A 144 -4.63 -3.14 7.86
C ASN A 144 -3.21 -3.70 8.05
N VAL A 145 -2.77 -3.90 9.30
CA VAL A 145 -1.42 -4.36 9.63
C VAL A 145 -1.47 -5.72 10.29
N GLN A 146 -0.66 -6.64 9.78
CA GLN A 146 -0.39 -7.93 10.39
C GLN A 146 1.04 -8.00 10.91
N GLN A 147 1.28 -8.90 11.86
CA GLN A 147 2.61 -9.16 12.40
C GLN A 147 2.93 -10.66 12.36
N ARG A 148 4.14 -10.98 11.91
CA ARG A 148 4.68 -12.34 11.92
C ARG A 148 6.20 -12.31 12.01
N ASN A 149 6.76 -13.15 12.85
CA ASN A 149 8.22 -13.29 13.01
C ASN A 149 8.97 -11.99 13.34
N GLY A 150 8.30 -11.04 14.01
CA GLY A 150 8.89 -9.74 14.35
C GLY A 150 8.85 -8.72 13.21
N LEU A 151 8.16 -9.01 12.10
CA LEU A 151 7.93 -8.10 10.99
C LEU A 151 6.48 -7.63 11.03
N SER A 152 6.26 -6.33 10.73
CA SER A 152 4.95 -5.75 10.49
C SER A 152 4.76 -5.57 8.98
N PHE A 153 3.60 -5.94 8.46
CA PHE A 153 3.30 -5.86 7.03
C PHE A 153 1.80 -5.63 6.80
N THR A 154 1.45 -5.11 5.63
CA THR A 154 0.04 -4.90 5.26
C THR A 154 -0.71 -6.22 5.19
N ASP A 155 -1.98 -6.23 5.57
CA ASP A 155 -2.87 -7.37 5.33
C ASP A 155 -3.09 -7.59 3.82
N PHE A 156 -3.75 -8.70 3.47
CA PHE A 156 -3.92 -9.06 2.07
C PHE A 156 -4.79 -8.04 1.30
N ASN A 157 -5.88 -7.58 1.89
CA ASN A 157 -6.80 -6.63 1.27
C ASN A 157 -6.12 -5.28 0.99
N ARG A 158 -5.36 -4.80 1.98
CA ARG A 158 -4.57 -3.59 1.81
C ARG A 158 -3.48 -3.77 0.77
N THR A 159 -2.78 -4.89 0.81
CA THR A 159 -1.71 -5.21 -0.16
C THR A 159 -2.25 -5.22 -1.60
N ILE A 160 -3.41 -5.84 -1.85
CA ILE A 160 -4.01 -5.85 -3.20
C ILE A 160 -4.49 -4.46 -3.60
N SER A 161 -5.10 -3.69 -2.70
CA SER A 161 -5.50 -2.31 -2.99
C SER A 161 -4.29 -1.42 -3.36
N ASP A 162 -3.19 -1.54 -2.62
CA ASP A 162 -1.95 -0.82 -2.90
C ASP A 162 -1.33 -1.27 -4.24
N ALA A 163 -1.40 -2.56 -4.58
CA ALA A 163 -0.91 -3.09 -5.84
C ALA A 163 -1.70 -2.54 -7.03
N LEU A 164 -3.03 -2.52 -6.95
CA LEU A 164 -3.89 -1.95 -8.00
C LEU A 164 -3.66 -0.43 -8.17
N ALA A 165 -3.31 0.27 -7.08
CA ALA A 165 -2.95 1.68 -7.12
C ALA A 165 -1.59 1.95 -7.81
N ASN A 166 -0.72 0.94 -7.90
CA ASN A 166 0.67 1.07 -8.36
C ASN A 166 1.02 0.07 -9.48
N GLU A 167 0.03 -0.42 -10.24
CA GLU A 167 0.19 -1.46 -11.28
C GLU A 167 1.36 -1.21 -12.23
N SER A 168 1.56 0.04 -12.65
CA SER A 168 2.61 0.40 -13.62
C SER A 168 4.04 0.21 -13.10
N LEU A 169 4.20 -0.02 -11.81
CA LEU A 169 5.49 -0.13 -11.11
C LEU A 169 5.77 -1.54 -10.58
N LEU A 170 4.83 -2.47 -10.75
CA LEU A 170 4.87 -3.79 -10.14
C LEU A 170 4.90 -4.91 -11.18
N ASP A 171 5.45 -6.05 -10.78
CA ASP A 171 5.23 -7.31 -11.48
C ASP A 171 3.81 -7.82 -11.22
N MET A 172 2.87 -7.42 -12.08
CA MET A 172 1.46 -7.82 -11.95
C MET A 172 1.26 -9.33 -12.09
N GLN A 173 2.17 -10.06 -12.72
CA GLN A 173 2.12 -11.52 -12.76
C GLN A 173 2.24 -12.10 -11.34
N GLY A 174 3.15 -11.56 -10.53
CA GLY A 174 3.30 -11.97 -9.12
C GLY A 174 2.07 -11.64 -8.28
N ILE A 175 1.41 -10.51 -8.55
CA ILE A 175 0.16 -10.11 -7.90
C ILE A 175 -0.98 -11.06 -8.32
N THR A 176 -1.11 -11.36 -9.61
CA THR A 176 -2.09 -12.32 -10.15
C THR A 176 -1.90 -13.69 -9.49
N GLU A 177 -0.66 -14.17 -9.38
CA GLU A 177 -0.36 -15.42 -8.69
C GLU A 177 -0.79 -15.39 -7.21
N ALA A 178 -0.54 -14.28 -6.50
CA ALA A 178 -0.93 -14.14 -5.11
C ALA A 178 -2.47 -14.19 -4.92
N VAL A 179 -3.22 -13.56 -5.83
CA VAL A 179 -4.69 -13.60 -5.86
C VAL A 179 -5.20 -14.99 -6.23
N SER A 180 -4.55 -15.67 -7.18
CA SER A 180 -4.86 -17.06 -7.55
C SER A 180 -4.64 -18.02 -6.37
N ARG A 181 -3.52 -17.91 -5.66
CA ARG A 181 -3.26 -18.70 -4.45
C ARG A 181 -4.27 -18.44 -3.35
N TYR A 182 -4.75 -17.21 -3.22
CA TYR A 182 -5.85 -16.90 -2.30
C TYR A 182 -7.11 -17.67 -2.70
N TYR A 183 -7.53 -17.56 -3.96
CA TYR A 183 -8.73 -18.18 -4.51
C TYR A 183 -8.76 -19.70 -4.23
N TYR A 184 -7.72 -20.41 -4.62
CA TYR A 184 -7.65 -21.86 -4.43
C TYR A 184 -7.53 -22.27 -2.95
N ALA A 185 -6.80 -21.50 -2.13
CA ALA A 185 -6.71 -21.75 -0.69
C ALA A 185 -8.03 -21.49 0.06
N ASN A 186 -8.92 -20.67 -0.52
CA ASN A 186 -10.22 -20.28 0.06
C ASN A 186 -11.40 -21.03 -0.58
N GLY A 187 -11.18 -22.25 -1.07
CA GLY A 187 -12.22 -23.09 -1.64
C GLY A 187 -12.81 -22.56 -2.94
N GLU A 188 -11.96 -22.06 -3.82
CA GLU A 188 -12.31 -21.46 -5.12
C GLU A 188 -13.24 -20.23 -4.96
N SER A 189 -12.93 -19.37 -4.00
CA SER A 189 -13.70 -18.18 -3.69
C SER A 189 -12.81 -16.96 -3.43
N PHE A 190 -13.27 -15.81 -3.90
CA PHE A 190 -12.68 -14.50 -3.53
C PHE A 190 -13.37 -13.86 -2.32
N GLU A 191 -14.25 -14.60 -1.64
CA GLU A 191 -14.89 -14.12 -0.41
C GLU A 191 -13.84 -13.68 0.62
N GLY A 192 -14.06 -12.51 1.23
CA GLY A 192 -13.11 -11.91 2.17
C GLY A 192 -12.06 -10.98 1.53
N ILE A 193 -11.95 -10.95 0.19
CA ILE A 193 -11.17 -9.89 -0.47
C ILE A 193 -12.05 -8.65 -0.59
N SER A 194 -11.48 -7.53 -0.15
CA SER A 194 -12.09 -6.20 -0.28
C SER A 194 -11.02 -5.23 -0.73
N VAL A 195 -11.27 -4.54 -1.84
CA VAL A 195 -10.42 -3.47 -2.36
C VAL A 195 -11.13 -2.13 -2.27
N ALA A 196 -10.40 -1.05 -2.41
CA ALA A 196 -11.01 0.27 -2.44
C ALA A 196 -11.97 0.39 -3.64
N PRO A 197 -13.12 1.09 -3.50
CA PRO A 197 -14.18 1.11 -4.52
C PRO A 197 -13.71 1.51 -5.91
N GLU A 198 -12.73 2.39 -6.01
CA GLU A 198 -12.13 2.83 -7.27
C GLU A 198 -11.34 1.76 -8.01
N TYR A 199 -10.94 0.69 -7.32
CA TYR A 199 -10.19 -0.43 -7.90
C TYR A 199 -11.07 -1.66 -8.11
N GLN A 200 -12.36 -1.60 -7.80
CA GLN A 200 -13.27 -2.75 -7.86
C GLN A 200 -13.33 -3.35 -9.27
N GLU A 201 -13.54 -2.53 -10.30
CA GLU A 201 -13.59 -2.99 -11.69
C GLU A 201 -12.26 -3.63 -12.12
N ARG A 202 -11.13 -3.03 -11.74
CA ARG A 202 -9.81 -3.59 -12.06
C ARG A 202 -9.53 -4.88 -11.29
N PHE A 203 -9.99 -4.97 -10.04
CA PHE A 203 -9.90 -6.21 -9.28
C PHE A 203 -10.71 -7.35 -9.90
N GLU A 204 -11.91 -7.07 -10.43
CA GLU A 204 -12.72 -8.07 -11.14
C GLU A 204 -12.00 -8.64 -12.37
N GLN A 205 -11.29 -7.81 -13.12
CA GLN A 205 -10.44 -8.25 -14.24
C GLN A 205 -9.29 -9.12 -13.73
N LEU A 206 -8.57 -8.68 -12.70
CA LEU A 206 -7.48 -9.43 -12.06
C LEU A 206 -7.96 -10.78 -11.51
N ALA A 207 -9.17 -10.83 -10.96
CA ALA A 207 -9.79 -12.05 -10.45
C ALA A 207 -10.02 -13.09 -11.55
N VAL A 208 -10.46 -12.66 -12.74
CA VAL A 208 -10.60 -13.54 -13.91
C VAL A 208 -9.22 -14.07 -14.33
N GLU A 209 -8.22 -13.21 -14.46
CA GLU A 209 -6.84 -13.60 -14.77
C GLU A 209 -6.29 -14.61 -13.74
N ALA A 210 -6.61 -14.40 -12.45
CA ALA A 210 -6.15 -15.25 -11.36
C ALA A 210 -6.76 -16.65 -11.34
N ILE A 211 -8.01 -16.83 -11.78
CA ILE A 211 -8.66 -18.15 -11.91
C ILE A 211 -7.92 -18.99 -12.96
N ASP A 212 -7.52 -18.40 -14.05
CA ASP A 212 -6.90 -19.10 -15.17
C ASP A 212 -5.39 -19.28 -15.02
N TYR A 213 -4.78 -18.64 -14.02
CA TYR A 213 -3.32 -18.58 -13.83
C TYR A 213 -2.61 -19.94 -13.76
N TYR A 214 -3.28 -20.97 -13.21
CA TYR A 214 -2.74 -22.34 -13.09
C TYR A 214 -3.43 -23.36 -14.04
N ARG A 215 -4.25 -22.87 -14.99
CA ARG A 215 -4.96 -23.76 -15.91
C ARG A 215 -4.19 -24.06 -17.21
N ASP A 216 -3.11 -23.32 -17.48
CA ASP A 216 -2.15 -23.53 -18.56
C ASP A 216 -0.94 -24.35 -18.04
#